data_d5c5ab28119670a00b2769d330e58594
#
_entry.id   d5c5ab28119670a00b2769d330e58594
#
_cell.length_a   1.000
_cell.length_b   1.000
_cell.length_c   1.000
_cell.angle_alpha   90.00
_cell.angle_beta   90.00
_cell.angle_gamma   90.00
#
_symmetry.space_group_name_H-M   'P 1'
#
loop_
_entity.id
_entity.type
_entity.pdbx_description
1 polymer ?
#
loop_
_entity_poly.entity_id
_entity_poly.type
_entity_poly.pdbx_seq_one_letter_code
_entity_poly.pdbx_strand_id
1 'polypeptide(L)'
;HNAIGLHYDLPIVSVRNYIFPEIQLGNVCLADYTADMLHPTDLGHKMIADLICNLLDTEYSYYKKLGAEKKPSLPEPFTASRYEDAQRFQNYSCSPVMEGFEPDTHAAEQWSDPFKGGWIAHKQGSCIKFNVSGSIIMLQYRKTINKPAPVAYAVIDGDRQNKVLLDANFDEDWGDLCCLEEIYSGAKGEHTVEIVIDTEGKENN
;
A
#
# COMPACT_ATOMS: atom_id res chain seq x y z
N HIS A 1 -4.13 8.97 12.89
CA HIS A 1 -5.12 7.92 13.25
C HIS A 1 -6.07 8.41 14.35
N ASN A 2 -5.59 9.05 15.45
CA ASN A 2 -6.46 9.45 16.56
C ASN A 2 -7.59 10.40 16.14
N ALA A 3 -7.31 11.38 15.26
CA ALA A 3 -8.34 12.31 14.77
C ALA A 3 -9.47 11.59 14.01
N ILE A 4 -9.12 10.55 13.23
CA ILE A 4 -10.10 9.72 12.52
C ILE A 4 -10.92 8.91 13.53
N GLY A 5 -10.26 8.25 14.49
CA GLY A 5 -10.95 7.49 15.51
C GLY A 5 -11.94 8.33 16.33
N LEU A 6 -11.52 9.53 16.74
CA LEU A 6 -12.37 10.46 17.47
C LEU A 6 -13.55 10.98 16.62
N HIS A 7 -13.32 11.23 15.32
CA HIS A 7 -14.37 11.70 14.42
C HIS A 7 -15.49 10.66 14.23
N TYR A 8 -15.12 9.39 14.13
CA TYR A 8 -16.07 8.30 13.94
C TYR A 8 -16.50 7.62 15.24
N ASP A 9 -16.15 8.20 16.39
CA ASP A 9 -16.44 7.64 17.72
C ASP A 9 -16.00 6.17 17.85
N LEU A 10 -14.79 5.89 17.38
CA LEU A 10 -14.22 4.54 17.43
C LEU A 10 -13.43 4.32 18.71
N PRO A 11 -13.54 3.13 19.33
CA PRO A 11 -12.65 2.74 20.42
C PRO A 11 -11.19 2.78 19.98
N ILE A 12 -10.33 3.41 20.79
CA ILE A 12 -8.91 3.60 20.46
C ILE A 12 -8.03 3.03 21.55
N VAL A 13 -7.11 2.13 21.19
CA VAL A 13 -5.98 1.72 22.02
C VAL A 13 -4.76 2.54 21.66
N SER A 14 -4.21 3.27 22.62
CA SER A 14 -2.95 3.99 22.46
C SER A 14 -1.83 3.27 23.19
N VAL A 15 -1.10 2.43 22.49
CA VAL A 15 0.10 1.74 22.98
C VAL A 15 1.10 2.74 23.56
N ARG A 16 1.33 3.85 22.85
CA ARG A 16 2.21 4.93 23.30
C ARG A 16 1.80 5.50 24.67
N ASN A 17 0.53 5.81 24.84
CA ASN A 17 0.05 6.46 26.07
C ASN A 17 0.07 5.52 27.28
N TYR A 18 0.12 4.22 27.05
CA TYR A 18 0.23 3.23 28.11
C TYR A 18 1.69 2.86 28.40
N ILE A 19 2.45 2.46 27.40
CA ILE A 19 3.81 1.93 27.58
C ILE A 19 4.82 3.03 27.90
N PHE A 20 4.71 4.20 27.29
CA PHE A 20 5.68 5.28 27.51
C PHE A 20 5.75 5.77 28.98
N PRO A 21 4.64 6.01 29.69
CA PRO A 21 4.69 6.31 31.12
C PRO A 21 5.34 5.18 31.96
N GLU A 22 5.05 3.92 31.63
CA GLU A 22 5.64 2.78 32.36
C GLU A 22 7.16 2.70 32.18
N ILE A 23 7.66 3.04 30.99
CA ILE A 23 9.10 3.16 30.73
C ILE A 23 9.70 4.33 31.54
N GLN A 24 9.03 5.48 31.57
CA GLN A 24 9.50 6.65 32.32
C GLN A 24 9.54 6.41 33.85
N LEU A 25 8.59 5.62 34.35
CA LEU A 25 8.53 5.21 35.77
C LEU A 25 9.52 4.09 36.11
N GLY A 26 10.17 3.49 35.11
CA GLY A 26 11.08 2.37 35.28
C GLY A 26 10.41 1.02 35.51
N ASN A 27 9.09 0.93 35.28
CA ASN A 27 8.31 -0.32 35.42
C ASN A 27 8.54 -1.26 34.24
N VAL A 28 8.88 -0.70 33.07
CA VAL A 28 9.18 -1.44 31.83
C VAL A 28 10.51 -0.93 31.27
N CYS A 29 11.41 -1.84 30.94
CA CYS A 29 12.60 -1.48 30.19
C CYS A 29 12.27 -1.33 28.71
N LEU A 30 12.78 -0.28 28.05
CA LEU A 30 12.56 -0.07 26.62
C LEU A 30 13.02 -1.28 25.80
N ALA A 31 14.16 -1.89 26.16
CA ALA A 31 14.70 -3.08 25.50
C ALA A 31 13.78 -4.32 25.62
N ASP A 32 12.95 -4.39 26.66
CA ASP A 32 11.95 -5.46 26.81
C ASP A 32 10.77 -5.26 25.85
N TYR A 33 10.48 -4.01 25.48
CA TYR A 33 9.43 -3.68 24.53
C TYR A 33 9.89 -3.76 23.08
N THR A 34 11.07 -3.23 22.75
CA THR A 34 11.62 -3.18 21.39
C THR A 34 13.14 -3.21 21.42
N ALA A 35 13.73 -3.99 20.51
CA ALA A 35 15.19 -4.06 20.39
C ALA A 35 15.76 -3.03 19.38
N ASP A 36 14.96 -2.60 18.41
CA ASP A 36 15.35 -1.76 17.27
C ASP A 36 14.54 -0.46 17.14
N MET A 37 13.72 -0.13 18.15
CA MET A 37 12.85 1.04 18.18
C MET A 37 11.67 1.00 17.19
N LEU A 38 11.52 -0.08 16.44
CA LEU A 38 10.48 -0.26 15.42
C LEU A 38 9.61 -1.48 15.70
N HIS A 39 10.23 -2.65 15.88
CA HIS A 39 9.54 -3.92 16.04
C HIS A 39 9.41 -4.29 17.53
N PRO A 40 8.20 -4.61 18.00
CA PRO A 40 8.04 -5.14 19.35
C PRO A 40 8.74 -6.49 19.51
N THR A 41 9.31 -6.73 20.69
CA THR A 41 9.74 -8.06 21.12
C THR A 41 8.52 -8.94 21.42
N ASP A 42 8.71 -10.21 21.76
CA ASP A 42 7.61 -11.09 22.22
C ASP A 42 6.89 -10.51 23.44
N LEU A 43 7.63 -9.92 24.37
CA LEU A 43 7.05 -9.24 25.53
C LEU A 43 6.30 -7.96 25.11
N GLY A 44 6.84 -7.20 24.16
CA GLY A 44 6.18 -6.04 23.57
C GLY A 44 4.87 -6.42 22.88
N HIS A 45 4.87 -7.49 22.09
CA HIS A 45 3.65 -8.04 21.48
C HIS A 45 2.62 -8.47 22.52
N LYS A 46 3.07 -9.11 23.63
CA LYS A 46 2.17 -9.47 24.71
C LYS A 46 1.52 -8.24 25.34
N MET A 47 2.28 -7.17 25.61
CA MET A 47 1.75 -5.92 26.17
C MET A 47 0.70 -5.30 25.24
N ILE A 48 0.94 -5.29 23.94
CA ILE A 48 -0.02 -4.79 22.93
C ILE A 48 -1.29 -5.66 22.93
N ALA A 49 -1.13 -6.98 22.96
CA ALA A 49 -2.25 -7.91 22.98
C ALA A 49 -3.11 -7.74 24.25
N ASP A 50 -2.48 -7.59 25.42
CA ASP A 50 -3.20 -7.35 26.68
C ASP A 50 -4.02 -6.06 26.64
N LEU A 51 -3.49 -4.99 26.04
CA LEU A 51 -4.23 -3.73 25.84
C LEU A 51 -5.44 -3.88 24.91
N ILE A 52 -5.27 -4.61 23.81
CA ILE A 52 -6.35 -4.87 22.85
C ILE A 52 -7.43 -5.74 23.51
N CYS A 53 -7.05 -6.81 24.21
CA CYS A 53 -7.99 -7.68 24.93
C CYS A 53 -8.79 -6.89 25.98
N ASN A 54 -8.12 -6.04 26.75
CA ASN A 54 -8.80 -5.20 27.74
C ASN A 54 -9.81 -4.23 27.09
N LEU A 55 -9.47 -3.63 25.94
CA LEU A 55 -10.42 -2.82 25.18
C LEU A 55 -11.62 -3.64 24.74
N LEU A 56 -11.40 -4.81 24.14
CA LEU A 56 -12.48 -5.67 23.65
C LEU A 56 -13.41 -6.12 24.78
N ASP A 57 -12.87 -6.49 25.94
CA ASP A 57 -13.65 -6.87 27.12
C ASP A 57 -14.49 -5.70 27.66
N THR A 58 -13.92 -4.49 27.65
CA THR A 58 -14.60 -3.27 28.07
C THR A 58 -15.76 -2.94 27.14
N GLU A 59 -15.49 -2.90 25.83
CA GLU A 59 -16.50 -2.61 24.79
C GLU A 59 -17.60 -3.67 24.77
N TYR A 60 -17.24 -4.95 24.89
CA TYR A 60 -18.21 -6.03 24.94
C TYR A 60 -19.11 -5.92 26.17
N SER A 61 -18.54 -5.58 27.32
CA SER A 61 -19.29 -5.37 28.57
C SER A 61 -20.23 -4.17 28.46
N TYR A 62 -19.79 -3.10 27.81
CA TYR A 62 -20.61 -1.91 27.55
C TYR A 62 -21.74 -2.23 26.57
N TYR A 63 -21.44 -2.89 25.45
CA TYR A 63 -22.42 -3.31 24.46
C TYR A 63 -23.53 -4.20 25.05
N LYS A 64 -23.16 -5.16 25.90
CA LYS A 64 -24.14 -6.01 26.61
C LYS A 64 -25.09 -5.22 27.50
N LYS A 65 -24.60 -4.16 28.15
CA LYS A 65 -25.42 -3.31 29.02
C LYS A 65 -26.40 -2.44 28.23
N LEU A 66 -25.99 -1.99 27.05
CA LEU A 66 -26.83 -1.12 26.21
C LEU A 66 -28.01 -1.87 25.61
N GLY A 67 -27.93 -3.18 25.40
CA GLY A 67 -29.00 -4.00 24.83
C GLY A 67 -29.45 -3.54 23.44
N ALA A 68 -28.62 -2.86 22.69
CA ALA A 68 -29.06 -2.11 21.52
C ALA A 68 -28.41 -2.58 20.24
N GLU A 69 -29.22 -3.01 19.31
CA GLU A 69 -28.92 -3.06 17.88
C GLU A 69 -29.03 -1.68 17.21
N LYS A 70 -28.58 -0.63 17.83
CA LYS A 70 -28.62 0.68 17.19
C LYS A 70 -27.42 0.81 16.26
N LYS A 71 -27.62 0.63 14.95
CA LYS A 71 -26.61 1.00 13.97
C LYS A 71 -26.29 2.49 14.16
N PRO A 72 -25.06 2.86 14.48
CA PRO A 72 -24.69 4.27 14.56
C PRO A 72 -24.90 4.92 13.18
N SER A 73 -25.42 6.13 13.14
CA SER A 73 -25.34 6.94 11.92
C SER A 73 -23.90 7.40 11.76
N LEU A 74 -23.29 7.10 10.63
CA LEU A 74 -21.95 7.61 10.34
C LEU A 74 -22.02 9.14 10.15
N PRO A 75 -21.06 9.87 10.71
CA PRO A 75 -20.90 11.29 10.43
C PRO A 75 -20.48 11.50 8.97
N GLU A 76 -20.49 12.76 8.52
CA GLU A 76 -19.90 13.12 7.24
C GLU A 76 -18.42 12.65 7.17
N PRO A 77 -17.89 12.31 5.98
CA PRO A 77 -16.51 11.88 5.85
C PRO A 77 -15.52 12.89 6.47
N PHE A 78 -14.54 12.37 7.24
CA PHE A 78 -13.50 13.21 7.87
C PHE A 78 -12.67 14.00 6.86
N THR A 79 -12.45 13.42 5.67
CA THR A 79 -11.77 14.05 4.54
C THR A 79 -12.48 13.67 3.26
N ALA A 80 -12.45 14.57 2.26
CA ALA A 80 -12.86 14.20 0.90
C ALA A 80 -11.94 13.08 0.40
N SER A 81 -12.54 12.01 -0.14
CA SER A 81 -11.80 10.91 -0.78
C SER A 81 -11.67 11.18 -2.27
N ARG A 82 -10.42 11.37 -2.74
CA ARG A 82 -10.13 11.46 -4.18
C ARG A 82 -10.15 10.09 -4.87
N TYR A 83 -10.15 9.01 -4.09
CA TYR A 83 -9.97 7.62 -4.56
C TYR A 83 -11.19 6.75 -4.21
N GLU A 84 -12.34 7.32 -3.87
CA GLU A 84 -13.53 6.57 -3.43
C GLU A 84 -14.00 5.55 -4.47
N ASP A 85 -13.95 5.93 -5.76
CA ASP A 85 -14.33 5.07 -6.89
C ASP A 85 -13.12 4.41 -7.57
N ALA A 86 -11.96 4.36 -6.91
CA ALA A 86 -10.76 3.83 -7.51
C ALA A 86 -10.91 2.35 -7.86
N GLN A 87 -10.46 1.97 -9.06
CA GLN A 87 -10.44 0.60 -9.54
C GLN A 87 -8.99 0.15 -9.73
N ARG A 88 -8.70 -1.09 -9.37
CA ARG A 88 -7.40 -1.70 -9.61
C ARG A 88 -7.50 -2.69 -10.76
N PHE A 89 -6.69 -2.45 -11.80
CA PHE A 89 -6.54 -3.36 -12.92
C PHE A 89 -5.43 -4.37 -12.64
N GLN A 90 -5.73 -5.65 -12.87
CA GLN A 90 -4.81 -6.77 -12.70
C GLN A 90 -4.95 -7.71 -13.89
N ASN A 91 -4.00 -8.63 -14.07
CA ASN A 91 -3.95 -9.52 -15.25
C ASN A 91 -5.15 -10.46 -15.39
N TYR A 92 -5.95 -10.60 -14.34
CA TYR A 92 -7.21 -11.37 -14.33
C TYR A 92 -8.46 -10.47 -14.45
N SER A 93 -8.32 -9.15 -14.40
CA SER A 93 -9.45 -8.20 -14.43
C SER A 93 -9.50 -7.35 -15.70
N CYS A 94 -8.43 -7.28 -16.47
CA CYS A 94 -8.39 -6.57 -17.74
C CYS A 94 -7.44 -7.24 -18.76
N SER A 95 -7.58 -6.87 -20.03
CA SER A 95 -6.80 -7.42 -21.14
C SER A 95 -6.16 -6.27 -21.92
N PRO A 96 -4.98 -5.79 -21.51
CA PRO A 96 -4.24 -4.76 -22.24
C PRO A 96 -3.69 -5.28 -23.56
N VAL A 97 -3.32 -4.36 -24.45
CA VAL A 97 -2.53 -4.70 -25.63
C VAL A 97 -1.07 -4.83 -25.19
N MET A 98 -0.43 -5.95 -25.51
CA MET A 98 0.92 -6.28 -25.07
C MET A 98 1.84 -6.57 -26.24
N GLU A 99 3.06 -6.02 -26.17
CA GLU A 99 4.17 -6.34 -27.06
C GLU A 99 5.40 -6.56 -26.18
N GLY A 100 5.82 -7.81 -26.04
CA GLY A 100 6.94 -8.19 -25.16
C GLY A 100 6.63 -8.20 -23.66
N PHE A 101 5.39 -7.89 -23.26
CA PHE A 101 4.86 -8.14 -21.91
C PHE A 101 4.05 -9.42 -21.91
N GLU A 102 3.99 -10.07 -20.75
CA GLU A 102 3.15 -11.23 -20.46
C GLU A 102 2.52 -11.14 -19.05
N PRO A 103 1.37 -11.75 -18.81
CA PRO A 103 0.81 -11.82 -17.46
C PRO A 103 1.75 -12.56 -16.51
N ASP A 104 1.96 -12.02 -15.30
CA ASP A 104 2.66 -12.75 -14.25
C ASP A 104 1.77 -13.89 -13.74
N THR A 105 2.14 -15.11 -14.08
CA THR A 105 1.45 -16.35 -13.67
C THR A 105 2.14 -17.07 -12.52
N HIS A 106 3.23 -16.52 -11.97
CA HIS A 106 3.91 -17.12 -10.84
C HIS A 106 3.01 -17.11 -9.60
N ALA A 107 3.02 -18.20 -8.86
CA ALA A 107 2.28 -18.29 -7.62
C ALA A 107 2.80 -17.24 -6.61
N ALA A 108 1.89 -16.67 -5.82
CA ALA A 108 2.26 -15.83 -4.70
C ALA A 108 3.03 -16.67 -3.67
N GLU A 109 4.15 -16.14 -3.19
CA GLU A 109 4.95 -16.81 -2.16
C GLU A 109 4.29 -16.68 -0.78
N GLN A 110 3.47 -15.62 -0.60
CA GLN A 110 2.72 -15.33 0.61
C GLN A 110 1.28 -15.00 0.25
N TRP A 111 0.36 -15.17 1.19
CA TRP A 111 -1.07 -14.87 0.99
C TRP A 111 -1.35 -13.41 0.57
N SER A 112 -0.46 -12.48 0.90
CA SER A 112 -0.53 -11.06 0.55
C SER A 112 0.72 -10.62 -0.20
N ASP A 113 0.93 -11.13 -1.41
CA ASP A 113 2.03 -10.68 -2.25
C ASP A 113 1.59 -9.50 -3.13
N PRO A 114 2.03 -8.26 -2.83
CA PRO A 114 1.63 -7.07 -3.57
C PRO A 114 2.18 -7.01 -4.99
N PHE A 115 3.18 -7.86 -5.31
CA PHE A 115 3.83 -7.89 -6.62
C PHE A 115 3.17 -8.85 -7.60
N LYS A 116 2.13 -9.58 -7.19
CA LYS A 116 1.43 -10.55 -8.04
C LYS A 116 0.17 -9.98 -8.67
N GLY A 117 -0.27 -10.63 -9.74
CA GLY A 117 -1.44 -10.23 -10.51
C GLY A 117 -1.18 -9.10 -11.50
N GLY A 118 0.08 -8.81 -11.79
CA GLY A 118 0.51 -7.82 -12.78
C GLY A 118 0.99 -8.45 -14.09
N TRP A 119 1.87 -7.73 -14.76
CA TRP A 119 2.52 -8.14 -16.01
C TRP A 119 4.02 -7.98 -15.88
N ILE A 120 4.77 -8.78 -16.59
CA ILE A 120 6.23 -8.78 -16.61
C ILE A 120 6.75 -8.60 -18.02
N ALA A 121 7.93 -8.00 -18.14
CA ALA A 121 8.66 -7.86 -19.38
C ALA A 121 10.15 -8.07 -19.13
N HIS A 122 10.85 -8.65 -20.12
CA HIS A 122 12.26 -9.01 -20.00
C HIS A 122 13.17 -8.27 -20.99
N LYS A 123 12.60 -7.44 -21.88
CA LYS A 123 13.37 -6.83 -22.98
C LYS A 123 13.10 -5.34 -23.09
N GLN A 124 14.15 -4.60 -23.41
CA GLN A 124 14.05 -3.20 -23.85
C GLN A 124 13.10 -3.09 -25.04
N GLY A 125 12.29 -2.02 -25.05
CA GLY A 125 11.30 -1.78 -26.08
C GLY A 125 9.98 -2.53 -25.88
N SER A 126 9.88 -3.45 -24.91
CA SER A 126 8.59 -4.05 -24.55
C SER A 126 7.59 -2.97 -24.16
N CYS A 127 6.34 -3.13 -24.62
CA CYS A 127 5.28 -2.16 -24.44
C CYS A 127 3.99 -2.84 -23.96
N ILE A 128 3.29 -2.21 -23.03
CA ILE A 128 1.95 -2.59 -22.62
C ILE A 128 1.04 -1.36 -22.63
N LYS A 129 -0.18 -1.50 -23.16
CA LYS A 129 -1.11 -0.40 -23.35
C LYS A 129 -2.47 -0.71 -22.78
N PHE A 130 -2.97 0.23 -21.97
CA PHE A 130 -4.28 0.19 -21.32
C PHE A 130 -5.16 1.32 -21.82
N ASN A 131 -6.47 1.06 -21.88
CA ASN A 131 -7.49 2.10 -21.97
C ASN A 131 -8.16 2.17 -20.59
N VAL A 132 -8.16 3.34 -19.98
CA VAL A 132 -8.68 3.57 -18.63
C VAL A 132 -9.51 4.84 -18.59
N SER A 133 -10.51 4.88 -17.71
CA SER A 133 -11.32 6.07 -17.48
C SER A 133 -11.05 6.61 -16.07
N GLY A 134 -10.69 7.87 -15.97
CA GLY A 134 -10.39 8.46 -14.66
C GLY A 134 -9.97 9.92 -14.73
N SER A 135 -9.83 10.53 -13.56
CA SER A 135 -9.22 11.85 -13.37
C SER A 135 -7.85 11.74 -12.69
N ILE A 136 -7.57 10.58 -12.11
CA ILE A 136 -6.28 10.24 -11.52
C ILE A 136 -5.94 8.84 -11.99
N ILE A 137 -4.74 8.66 -12.49
CA ILE A 137 -4.22 7.36 -12.91
C ILE A 137 -2.93 7.11 -12.15
N MET A 138 -2.86 5.97 -11.47
CA MET A 138 -1.70 5.55 -10.71
C MET A 138 -1.18 4.23 -11.26
N LEU A 139 0.13 4.09 -11.27
CA LEU A 139 0.81 2.86 -11.66
C LEU A 139 1.49 2.25 -10.45
N GLN A 140 1.24 0.96 -10.22
CA GLN A 140 1.94 0.18 -9.22
C GLN A 140 3.02 -0.66 -9.90
N TYR A 141 4.26 -0.54 -9.43
CA TYR A 141 5.39 -1.31 -9.95
C TYR A 141 6.40 -1.64 -8.85
N ARG A 142 7.26 -2.63 -9.12
CA ARG A 142 8.32 -3.05 -8.21
C ARG A 142 9.54 -2.14 -8.38
N LYS A 143 10.03 -1.59 -7.28
CA LYS A 143 11.41 -1.10 -7.17
C LYS A 143 12.24 -2.13 -6.42
N THR A 144 13.50 -2.32 -6.82
CA THR A 144 14.37 -3.35 -6.25
C THR A 144 15.73 -2.80 -5.86
N ILE A 145 16.29 -3.39 -4.81
CA ILE A 145 17.69 -3.15 -4.38
C ILE A 145 18.70 -3.81 -5.33
N ASN A 146 18.27 -4.74 -6.18
CA ASN A 146 19.13 -5.42 -7.16
C ASN A 146 19.39 -4.51 -8.35
N LYS A 147 20.54 -3.84 -8.36
CA LYS A 147 20.90 -2.82 -9.35
C LYS A 147 21.89 -3.36 -10.39
N PRO A 148 21.84 -2.84 -11.64
CA PRO A 148 20.85 -1.90 -12.18
C PRO A 148 19.48 -2.56 -12.37
N ALA A 149 18.42 -1.88 -11.92
CA ALA A 149 17.06 -2.28 -12.19
C ALA A 149 16.54 -1.66 -13.50
N PRO A 150 15.48 -2.22 -14.11
CA PRO A 150 14.90 -1.65 -15.31
C PRO A 150 14.40 -0.23 -15.12
N VAL A 151 14.43 0.55 -16.20
CA VAL A 151 13.79 1.86 -16.28
C VAL A 151 12.74 1.80 -17.37
N ALA A 152 11.58 2.38 -17.10
CA ALA A 152 10.48 2.48 -18.05
C ALA A 152 9.92 3.91 -18.10
N TYR A 153 9.05 4.17 -19.06
CA TYR A 153 8.29 5.40 -19.16
C TYR A 153 6.81 5.10 -19.30
N ALA A 154 5.99 5.87 -18.57
CA ALA A 154 4.57 5.97 -18.83
C ALA A 154 4.29 7.12 -19.78
N VAL A 155 3.50 6.85 -20.81
CA VAL A 155 3.05 7.84 -21.81
C VAL A 155 1.52 7.86 -21.76
N ILE A 156 0.95 9.03 -21.50
CA ILE A 156 -0.50 9.23 -21.44
C ILE A 156 -0.96 9.89 -22.74
N ASP A 157 -1.99 9.33 -23.37
CA ASP A 157 -2.63 9.84 -24.58
C ASP A 157 -1.64 10.11 -25.74
N GLY A 158 -0.54 9.36 -25.77
CA GLY A 158 0.51 9.50 -26.77
C GLY A 158 1.43 10.70 -26.58
N ASP A 159 1.32 11.44 -25.49
CA ASP A 159 2.19 12.58 -25.19
C ASP A 159 3.58 12.13 -24.74
N ARG A 160 4.45 11.90 -25.71
CA ARG A 160 5.84 11.48 -25.49
C ARG A 160 6.76 12.60 -24.98
N GLN A 161 6.30 13.84 -25.01
CA GLN A 161 7.09 14.98 -24.49
C GLN A 161 6.99 15.07 -22.97
N ASN A 162 5.84 14.70 -22.40
CA ASN A 162 5.57 14.70 -20.98
C ASN A 162 5.50 13.26 -20.39
N LYS A 163 6.34 12.36 -20.90
CA LYS A 163 6.42 10.99 -20.36
C LYS A 163 6.90 10.98 -18.91
N VAL A 164 6.30 10.12 -18.08
CA VAL A 164 6.66 9.96 -16.68
C VAL A 164 7.72 8.86 -16.55
N LEU A 165 8.83 9.17 -15.88
CA LEU A 165 9.90 8.21 -15.60
C LEU A 165 9.47 7.22 -14.51
N LEU A 166 9.67 5.94 -14.78
CA LEU A 166 9.43 4.82 -13.87
C LEU A 166 10.77 4.13 -13.60
N ASP A 167 11.49 4.60 -12.60
CA ASP A 167 12.79 4.05 -12.22
C ASP A 167 12.61 2.96 -11.18
N ALA A 168 12.91 1.71 -11.55
CA ALA A 168 12.79 0.58 -10.65
C ALA A 168 14.00 0.43 -9.69
N ASN A 169 15.03 1.28 -9.79
CA ASN A 169 16.11 1.27 -8.79
C ASN A 169 15.60 1.76 -7.44
N PHE A 170 15.99 1.06 -6.39
CA PHE A 170 15.66 1.40 -5.02
C PHE A 170 16.94 1.60 -4.20
N ASP A 171 17.09 2.77 -3.57
CA ASP A 171 18.34 3.18 -2.93
C ASP A 171 18.47 2.73 -1.47
N GLU A 172 17.43 2.10 -0.92
CA GLU A 172 17.46 1.48 0.40
C GLU A 172 18.08 0.07 0.36
N ASP A 173 18.22 -0.58 1.49
CA ASP A 173 18.87 -1.89 1.66
C ASP A 173 17.96 -2.98 2.26
N TRP A 174 16.70 -2.64 2.56
CA TRP A 174 15.78 -3.54 3.30
C TRP A 174 14.91 -4.45 2.42
N GLY A 175 14.98 -4.35 1.11
CA GLY A 175 14.24 -5.24 0.19
C GLY A 175 13.58 -4.51 -0.97
N ASP A 176 12.58 -5.16 -1.59
CA ASP A 176 11.84 -4.59 -2.70
C ASP A 176 10.69 -3.71 -2.22
N LEU A 177 10.47 -2.58 -2.89
CA LEU A 177 9.38 -1.65 -2.63
C LEU A 177 8.28 -1.81 -3.67
N CYS A 178 7.03 -1.97 -3.22
CA CYS A 178 5.85 -1.80 -4.06
C CYS A 178 5.57 -0.30 -4.22
N CYS A 179 6.06 0.29 -5.29
CA CYS A 179 5.90 1.72 -5.58
C CYS A 179 4.54 1.97 -6.23
N LEU A 180 3.86 3.03 -5.79
CA LEU A 180 2.64 3.55 -6.39
C LEU A 180 2.90 4.97 -6.87
N GLU A 181 2.93 5.16 -8.19
CA GLU A 181 3.25 6.44 -8.84
C GLU A 181 2.01 7.05 -9.46
N GLU A 182 1.75 8.34 -9.20
CA GLU A 182 0.71 9.09 -9.89
C GLU A 182 1.25 9.52 -11.27
N ILE A 183 0.75 8.90 -12.34
CA ILE A 183 1.20 9.16 -13.71
C ILE A 183 0.30 10.12 -14.48
N TYR A 184 -0.91 10.40 -13.96
CA TYR A 184 -1.83 11.40 -14.48
C TYR A 184 -2.72 11.95 -13.38
N SER A 185 -2.95 13.25 -13.40
CA SER A 185 -3.94 13.94 -12.58
C SER A 185 -4.51 15.11 -13.38
N GLY A 186 -5.81 15.05 -13.70
CA GLY A 186 -6.43 16.05 -14.57
C GLY A 186 -7.95 15.91 -14.67
N ALA A 187 -8.49 16.33 -15.80
CA ALA A 187 -9.92 16.17 -16.10
C ALA A 187 -10.29 14.68 -16.18
N LYS A 188 -11.47 14.32 -15.68
CA LYS A 188 -12.00 12.96 -15.86
C LYS A 188 -12.28 12.71 -17.34
N GLY A 189 -11.74 11.61 -17.86
CA GLY A 189 -11.88 11.24 -19.27
C GLY A 189 -11.41 9.82 -19.54
N GLU A 190 -11.54 9.40 -20.80
CA GLU A 190 -10.90 8.19 -21.32
C GLU A 190 -9.46 8.52 -21.68
N HIS A 191 -8.54 7.68 -21.19
CA HIS A 191 -7.11 7.86 -21.40
C HIS A 191 -6.47 6.57 -21.91
N THR A 192 -5.48 6.72 -22.77
CA THR A 192 -4.58 5.64 -23.14
C THR A 192 -3.32 5.74 -22.30
N VAL A 193 -2.96 4.67 -21.62
CA VAL A 193 -1.72 4.54 -20.83
C VAL A 193 -0.81 3.55 -21.51
N GLU A 194 0.36 3.99 -21.96
CA GLU A 194 1.37 3.15 -22.58
C GLU A 194 2.61 3.10 -21.66
N ILE A 195 3.03 1.89 -21.27
CA ILE A 195 4.26 1.68 -20.50
C ILE A 195 5.29 1.04 -21.42
N VAL A 196 6.45 1.67 -21.54
CA VAL A 196 7.55 1.22 -22.41
C VAL A 196 8.81 1.01 -21.59
N ILE A 197 9.40 -0.17 -21.68
CA ILE A 197 10.70 -0.47 -21.09
C ILE A 197 11.81 0.24 -21.86
N ASP A 198 12.54 1.13 -21.19
CA ASP A 198 13.63 1.91 -21.80
C ASP A 198 14.99 1.23 -21.65
N THR A 199 15.27 0.70 -20.46
CA THR A 199 16.50 -0.06 -20.19
C THR A 199 16.20 -1.34 -19.45
N GLU A 200 16.95 -2.38 -19.78
CA GLU A 200 16.89 -3.67 -19.10
C GLU A 200 17.59 -3.59 -17.74
N GLY A 201 17.10 -4.36 -16.78
CA GLY A 201 17.81 -4.60 -15.54
C GLY A 201 18.94 -5.61 -15.72
N LYS A 202 19.71 -5.82 -14.67
CA LYS A 202 20.69 -6.89 -14.62
C LYS A 202 19.94 -8.21 -14.57
N GLU A 203 20.26 -9.15 -15.47
CA GLU A 203 19.76 -10.50 -15.34
C GLU A 203 20.25 -11.09 -14.00
N ASN A 204 19.31 -11.54 -13.18
CA ASN A 204 19.65 -12.33 -12.00
C ASN A 204 20.08 -13.71 -12.49
N ASN A 205 21.39 -13.96 -12.46
CA ASN A 205 21.94 -15.31 -12.63
C ASN A 205 21.69 -16.14 -11.37
#